data_9d1be35c8e240c582220ff70e4b823f5
#
_entry.id   9d1be35c8e240c582220ff70e4b823f5
#
_cell.length_a   1.000
_cell.length_b   1.000
_cell.length_c   1.000
_cell.angle_alpha   90.00
_cell.angle_beta   90.00
_cell.angle_gamma   90.00
#
_symmetry.space_group_name_H-M   'P 1'
#
loop_
_entity.id
_entity.type
_entity.pdbx_description
1 polymer ?
#
loop_
_entity_poly.entity_id
_entity_poly.type
_entity_poly.pdbx_seq_one_letter_code
_entity_poly.pdbx_strand_id
1 'polypeptide(L)'
;AEFFTGRVRVDPVWPANDNINASGGLVTFEPGARSAWHTHPAGQRLVVTSGVGMTQEWGKPVQVIRPGDVVWCPPGVKHWHGAAPGTAMTHLAVTGTVDGKNVTWMEKVTDEQYHAR
;
A
#
# COMPACT_ATOMS: atom_id res chain seq x y z
N ALA A 1 1.86 5.26 12.81
CA ALA A 1 2.57 6.42 13.11
C ALA A 1 3.93 6.53 12.44
N GLU A 2 4.83 5.56 12.62
CA GLU A 2 6.17 5.67 12.01
C GLU A 2 6.14 5.44 10.49
N PHE A 3 5.32 4.49 10.05
CA PHE A 3 5.25 4.10 8.63
C PHE A 3 3.96 4.54 7.95
N PHE A 4 3.12 5.28 8.67
CA PHE A 4 1.84 5.76 8.16
C PHE A 4 1.59 7.19 8.60
N THR A 5 0.86 7.93 7.77
CA THR A 5 0.30 9.23 8.12
C THR A 5 -1.20 9.04 8.23
N GLY A 6 -1.81 9.55 9.31
CA GLY A 6 -3.22 9.37 9.58
C GLY A 6 -3.52 8.03 10.24
N ARG A 7 -4.79 7.69 10.29
CA ARG A 7 -5.25 6.47 10.97
C ARG A 7 -5.35 5.30 9.99
N VAL A 8 -4.61 4.24 10.29
CA VAL A 8 -4.55 3.05 9.44
C VAL A 8 -4.72 1.80 10.32
N ARG A 9 -5.53 0.86 9.85
CA ARG A 9 -5.73 -0.43 10.50
C ARG A 9 -5.23 -1.54 9.59
N VAL A 10 -4.41 -2.43 10.13
CA VAL A 10 -3.89 -3.59 9.40
C VAL A 10 -4.43 -4.86 10.05
N ASP A 11 -5.17 -5.66 9.28
CA ASP A 11 -5.72 -6.93 9.73
C ASP A 11 -5.05 -8.07 8.97
N PRO A 12 -4.15 -8.84 9.59
CA PRO A 12 -3.50 -9.98 8.92
C PRO A 12 -4.55 -11.04 8.54
N VAL A 13 -4.44 -11.58 7.33
CA VAL A 13 -5.36 -12.62 6.84
C VAL A 13 -4.67 -13.98 6.79
N TRP A 14 -3.47 -14.04 6.20
CA TRP A 14 -2.64 -15.23 6.24
C TRP A 14 -1.16 -14.85 6.23
N PRO A 15 -0.30 -15.65 6.90
CA PRO A 15 1.14 -15.42 6.83
C PRO A 15 1.73 -16.07 5.59
N ALA A 16 2.92 -15.62 5.20
CA ALA A 16 3.73 -16.31 4.21
C ALA A 16 4.25 -17.64 4.80
N ASN A 17 4.39 -18.65 3.95
CA ASN A 17 4.98 -19.92 4.36
C ASN A 17 5.80 -20.50 3.21
N ASP A 18 6.40 -21.70 3.42
CA ASP A 18 7.30 -22.28 2.43
C ASP A 18 6.61 -22.66 1.13
N ASN A 19 5.32 -22.93 1.17
CA ASN A 19 4.56 -23.32 -0.03
C ASN A 19 4.04 -22.09 -0.78
N ILE A 20 3.51 -21.11 -0.02
CA ILE A 20 3.04 -19.84 -0.58
C ILE A 20 3.77 -18.72 0.16
N ASN A 21 4.86 -18.27 -0.44
CA ASN A 21 5.74 -17.30 0.19
C ASN A 21 5.24 -15.85 0.01
N ALA A 22 3.96 -15.66 0.24
CA ALA A 22 3.31 -14.35 0.18
C ALA A 22 2.27 -14.25 1.28
N SER A 23 2.31 -13.15 2.04
CA SER A 23 1.33 -12.87 3.08
C SER A 23 0.15 -12.11 2.50
N GLY A 24 -1.01 -12.20 3.15
CA GLY A 24 -2.17 -11.40 2.83
C GLY A 24 -2.65 -10.65 4.06
N GLY A 25 -2.97 -9.35 3.87
CA GLY A 25 -3.49 -8.51 4.92
C GLY A 25 -4.48 -7.50 4.38
N LEU A 26 -5.54 -7.24 5.16
CA LEU A 26 -6.47 -6.15 4.84
C LEU A 26 -5.99 -4.88 5.51
N VAL A 27 -5.85 -3.83 4.74
CA VAL A 27 -5.39 -2.53 5.24
C VAL A 27 -6.49 -1.52 4.99
N THR A 28 -6.95 -0.89 6.06
CA THR A 28 -8.00 0.13 6.00
C THR A 28 -7.41 1.48 6.35
N PHE A 29 -7.55 2.43 5.44
CA PHE A 29 -7.09 3.80 5.60
C PHE A 29 -8.29 4.72 5.81
N GLU A 30 -8.26 5.52 6.88
CA GLU A 30 -9.24 6.60 7.04
C GLU A 30 -9.00 7.68 6.00
N PRO A 31 -9.98 8.56 5.72
CA PRO A 31 -9.78 9.63 4.72
C PRO A 31 -8.48 10.39 4.95
N GLY A 32 -7.68 10.54 3.91
CA GLY A 32 -6.40 11.23 3.97
C GLY A 32 -5.22 10.43 4.50
N ALA A 33 -5.47 9.25 5.09
CA ALA A 33 -4.40 8.41 5.61
C ALA A 33 -3.66 7.70 4.49
N ARG A 34 -2.36 7.46 4.69
CA ARG A 34 -1.50 6.85 3.67
C ARG A 34 -0.28 6.20 4.31
N SER A 35 0.35 5.30 3.55
CA SER A 35 1.63 4.72 3.92
C SER A 35 2.77 5.70 3.65
N ALA A 36 3.92 5.46 4.28
CA ALA A 36 5.18 6.09 3.87
C ALA A 36 5.60 5.53 2.50
N TRP A 37 6.57 6.16 1.87
CA TRP A 37 7.23 5.58 0.72
C TRP A 37 7.90 4.27 1.14
N HIS A 38 7.85 3.25 0.29
CA HIS A 38 8.46 1.96 0.61
C HIS A 38 8.67 1.12 -0.64
N THR A 39 9.42 0.03 -0.48
CA THR A 39 9.64 -0.96 -1.54
C THR A 39 9.37 -2.35 -0.99
N HIS A 40 9.09 -3.29 -1.90
CA HIS A 40 8.91 -4.71 -1.57
C HIS A 40 9.89 -5.55 -2.39
N PRO A 41 10.71 -6.40 -1.77
CA PRO A 41 11.74 -7.15 -2.51
C PRO A 41 11.16 -8.12 -3.54
N ALA A 42 9.97 -8.68 -3.29
CA ALA A 42 9.31 -9.61 -4.22
C ALA A 42 8.08 -8.98 -4.90
N GLY A 43 7.83 -7.68 -4.65
CA GLY A 43 6.65 -7.01 -5.17
C GLY A 43 5.42 -7.20 -4.30
N GLN A 44 4.34 -6.52 -4.69
CA GLN A 44 3.08 -6.54 -3.95
C GLN A 44 1.92 -6.38 -4.91
N ARG A 45 0.82 -7.07 -4.65
CA ARG A 45 -0.47 -6.82 -5.31
C ARG A 45 -1.44 -6.22 -4.33
N LEU A 46 -2.18 -5.21 -4.77
CA LEU A 46 -3.23 -4.59 -3.98
C LEU A 46 -4.55 -4.83 -4.70
N VAL A 47 -5.54 -5.36 -3.97
CA VAL A 47 -6.90 -5.51 -4.48
C VAL A 47 -7.80 -4.60 -3.66
N VAL A 48 -8.34 -3.56 -4.29
CA VAL A 48 -9.22 -2.63 -3.59
C VAL A 48 -10.57 -3.29 -3.35
N THR A 49 -11.01 -3.34 -2.10
CA THR A 49 -12.27 -3.98 -1.72
C THR A 49 -13.36 -2.98 -1.41
N SER A 50 -13.02 -1.79 -0.92
CA SER A 50 -14.01 -0.75 -0.64
C SER A 50 -13.39 0.64 -0.64
N GLY A 51 -14.21 1.65 -0.87
CA GLY A 51 -13.80 3.05 -0.84
C GLY A 51 -13.04 3.49 -2.07
N VAL A 52 -12.38 4.64 -1.97
CA VAL A 52 -11.55 5.20 -3.05
C VAL A 52 -10.19 5.55 -2.46
N GLY A 53 -9.15 5.13 -3.14
CA GLY A 53 -7.78 5.41 -2.71
C GLY A 53 -6.90 5.91 -3.83
N MET A 54 -5.64 6.02 -3.50
CA MET A 54 -4.61 6.49 -4.42
C MET A 54 -3.34 5.67 -4.24
N THR A 55 -2.57 5.56 -5.30
CA THR A 55 -1.24 4.98 -5.27
C THR A 55 -0.33 5.76 -6.21
N GLN A 56 0.97 5.74 -5.94
CA GLN A 56 1.94 6.45 -6.77
C GLN A 56 3.28 5.72 -6.70
N GLU A 57 3.86 5.49 -7.88
CA GLU A 57 5.26 5.10 -7.99
C GLU A 57 6.12 6.36 -8.07
N TRP A 58 7.29 6.33 -7.45
CA TRP A 58 8.21 7.45 -7.46
C TRP A 58 8.50 7.90 -8.90
N GLY A 59 8.32 9.20 -9.16
CA GLY A 59 8.57 9.77 -10.48
C GLY A 59 7.41 9.67 -11.46
N LYS A 60 6.28 9.10 -11.03
CA LYS A 60 5.09 8.96 -11.87
C LYS A 60 3.88 9.67 -11.26
N PRO A 61 2.83 9.94 -12.05
CA PRO A 61 1.61 10.57 -11.51
C PRO A 61 0.89 9.70 -10.51
N VAL A 62 0.16 10.35 -9.58
CA VAL A 62 -0.75 9.68 -8.67
C VAL A 62 -1.89 9.05 -9.45
N GLN A 63 -2.22 7.80 -9.12
CA GLN A 63 -3.34 7.08 -9.72
C GLN A 63 -4.44 6.88 -8.69
N VAL A 64 -5.69 7.13 -9.10
CA VAL A 64 -6.87 6.83 -8.28
C VAL A 64 -7.22 5.36 -8.45
N ILE A 65 -7.48 4.69 -7.33
CA ILE A 65 -7.84 3.27 -7.32
C ILE A 65 -9.20 3.07 -6.66
N ARG A 66 -10.02 2.16 -7.21
CA ARG A 66 -11.40 1.94 -6.83
C ARG A 66 -11.67 0.45 -6.62
N PRO A 67 -12.80 0.09 -5.97
CA PRO A 67 -13.12 -1.32 -5.73
C PRO A 67 -13.06 -2.16 -7.00
N GLY A 68 -12.41 -3.31 -6.90
CA GLY A 68 -12.18 -4.21 -8.03
C GLY A 68 -10.87 -3.97 -8.76
N ASP A 69 -10.20 -2.84 -8.53
CA ASP A 69 -8.90 -2.59 -9.14
C ASP A 69 -7.82 -3.47 -8.50
N VAL A 70 -6.96 -4.01 -9.35
CA VAL A 70 -5.78 -4.77 -8.91
C VAL A 70 -4.54 -3.99 -9.31
N VAL A 71 -3.75 -3.59 -8.31
CA VAL A 71 -2.54 -2.82 -8.52
C VAL A 71 -1.34 -3.75 -8.41
N TRP A 72 -0.44 -3.68 -9.37
CA TRP A 72 0.84 -4.40 -9.30
C TRP A 72 1.95 -3.42 -8.93
N CYS A 73 2.60 -3.69 -7.79
CA CYS A 73 3.74 -2.92 -7.31
C CYS A 73 4.99 -3.78 -7.55
N PRO A 74 5.77 -3.48 -8.59
CA PRO A 74 6.93 -4.33 -8.95
C PRO A 74 8.01 -4.39 -7.87
N PRO A 75 8.81 -5.47 -7.83
CA PRO A 75 9.93 -5.56 -6.88
C PRO A 75 10.85 -4.35 -6.96
N GLY A 76 11.22 -3.81 -5.80
CA GLY A 76 12.18 -2.72 -5.70
C GLY A 76 11.67 -1.35 -6.12
N VAL A 77 10.42 -1.23 -6.54
CA VAL A 77 9.86 0.06 -6.96
C VAL A 77 9.36 0.83 -5.74
N LYS A 78 9.84 2.05 -5.58
CA LYS A 78 9.45 2.95 -4.50
C LYS A 78 8.04 3.48 -4.76
N HIS A 79 7.12 3.23 -3.82
CA HIS A 79 5.72 3.62 -3.98
C HIS A 79 5.06 3.89 -2.63
N TRP A 80 3.84 4.43 -2.68
CA TRP A 80 2.95 4.56 -1.53
C TRP A 80 1.51 4.32 -1.97
N HIS A 81 0.64 4.03 -1.00
CA HIS A 81 -0.80 3.91 -1.22
C HIS A 81 -1.56 4.40 0.00
N GLY A 82 -2.81 4.79 -0.21
CA GLY A 82 -3.63 5.32 0.86
C GLY A 82 -5.03 5.70 0.40
N ALA A 83 -5.80 6.29 1.30
CA ALA A 83 -7.15 6.74 1.02
C ALA A 83 -7.16 8.08 0.29
N ALA A 84 -8.21 8.32 -0.48
CA ALA A 84 -8.47 9.64 -1.03
C ALA A 84 -8.82 10.62 0.11
N PRO A 85 -8.72 11.95 -0.11
CA PRO A 85 -8.96 12.91 0.97
C PRO A 85 -10.36 12.85 1.58
N GLY A 86 -11.37 12.49 0.79
CA GLY A 86 -12.77 12.55 1.23
C GLY A 86 -13.40 11.20 1.55
N THR A 87 -12.67 10.08 1.44
CA THR A 87 -13.25 8.76 1.67
C THR A 87 -12.20 7.78 2.16
N ALA A 88 -12.61 6.87 3.05
CA ALA A 88 -11.76 5.76 3.48
C ALA A 88 -11.56 4.78 2.32
N MET A 89 -10.53 3.94 2.44
CA MET A 89 -10.25 2.91 1.44
C MET A 89 -9.70 1.67 2.14
N THR A 90 -10.16 0.51 1.69
CA THR A 90 -9.63 -0.79 2.16
C THR A 90 -9.11 -1.57 0.97
N HIS A 91 -7.92 -2.15 1.11
CA HIS A 91 -7.40 -3.08 0.12
C HIS A 91 -6.85 -4.34 0.76
N LEU A 92 -6.86 -5.43 0.01
CA LEU A 92 -6.12 -6.63 0.34
C LEU A 92 -4.70 -6.45 -0.23
N ALA A 93 -3.70 -6.60 0.63
CA ALA A 93 -2.31 -6.55 0.21
C ALA A 93 -1.74 -7.96 0.20
N VAL A 94 -1.26 -8.40 -0.96
CA VAL A 94 -0.59 -9.69 -1.10
C VAL A 94 0.88 -9.40 -1.39
N THR A 95 1.73 -9.75 -0.43
CA THR A 95 3.14 -9.32 -0.44
C THR A 95 4.06 -10.52 -0.38
N GLY A 96 4.95 -10.63 -1.36
CA GLY A 96 5.96 -11.68 -1.40
C GLY A 96 7.09 -11.42 -0.41
N THR A 97 7.78 -12.49 -0.04
CA THR A 97 8.87 -12.45 0.94
C THR A 97 10.16 -12.93 0.28
N VAL A 98 11.27 -12.24 0.57
CA VAL A 98 12.62 -12.65 0.16
C VAL A 98 13.50 -12.66 1.40
N ASP A 99 14.06 -13.82 1.72
CA ASP A 99 14.93 -13.99 2.90
C ASP A 99 14.27 -13.49 4.19
N GLY A 100 12.98 -13.78 4.35
CA GLY A 100 12.23 -13.38 5.53
C GLY A 100 11.80 -11.91 5.56
N LYS A 101 12.09 -11.14 4.51
CA LYS A 101 11.78 -9.72 4.45
C LYS A 101 10.76 -9.43 3.34
N ASN A 102 9.77 -8.60 3.63
CA ASN A 102 8.73 -8.25 2.65
C ASN A 102 8.59 -6.75 2.39
N VAL A 103 9.26 -5.89 3.14
CA VAL A 103 9.12 -4.44 2.99
C VAL A 103 10.38 -3.72 3.46
N THR A 104 10.73 -2.63 2.78
CA THR A 104 11.72 -1.65 3.23
C THR A 104 11.03 -0.30 3.31
N TRP A 105 10.91 0.23 4.52
CA TRP A 105 10.26 1.51 4.77
C TRP A 105 11.22 2.66 4.51
N MET A 106 10.68 3.72 3.91
CA MET A 106 11.41 4.94 3.56
C MET A 106 10.74 6.16 4.20
N GLU A 107 10.97 7.35 3.66
CA GLU A 107 10.41 8.58 4.21
C GLU A 107 8.89 8.66 4.05
N LYS A 108 8.24 9.44 4.90
CA LYS A 108 6.80 9.66 4.80
C LYS A 108 6.45 10.47 3.55
N VAL A 109 5.26 10.24 3.03
CA VAL A 109 4.71 11.03 1.94
C VAL A 109 4.29 12.39 2.51
N THR A 110 4.81 13.47 1.93
CA THR A 110 4.45 14.82 2.37
C THR A 110 3.03 15.16 1.93
N ASP A 111 2.41 16.14 2.59
CA ASP A 111 1.10 16.64 2.17
C ASP A 111 1.14 17.16 0.74
N GLU A 112 2.23 17.80 0.37
CA GLU A 112 2.46 18.30 -0.99
C GLU A 112 2.45 17.18 -2.02
N GLN A 113 3.16 16.10 -1.74
CA GLN A 113 3.19 14.92 -2.61
C GLN A 113 1.81 14.24 -2.69
N TYR A 114 1.15 14.11 -1.54
CA TYR A 114 -0.16 13.48 -1.46
C TYR A 114 -1.21 14.22 -2.28
N HIS A 115 -1.18 15.55 -2.30
CA HIS A 115 -2.13 16.38 -3.03
C HIS A 115 -1.69 16.70 -4.46
N ALA A 116 -0.52 16.26 -4.89
CA ALA A 116 -0.03 16.48 -6.26
C ALA A 116 -0.78 15.57 -7.24
N ARG A 117 -1.47 16.17 -8.20
CA ARG A 117 -2.27 15.44 -9.19
C ARG A 117 -2.03 15.91 -10.60
#